data_5077d1c5d4816ea1be4aa39b453156b9
#
_entry.id   5077d1c5d4816ea1be4aa39b453156b9
#
_cell.length_a   1.000
_cell.length_b   1.000
_cell.length_c   1.000
_cell.angle_alpha   90.00
_cell.angle_beta   90.00
_cell.angle_gamma   90.00
#
_symmetry.space_group_name_H-M   'P 1'
#
loop_
_entity.id
_entity.type
_entity.pdbx_description
1 polymer ?
#
loop_
_entity_poly.entity_id
_entity_poly.type
_entity_poly.pdbx_seq_one_letter_code
_entity_poly.pdbx_strand_id
1 'polypeptide(L)'
;MNYRFYYPDWNSRKEVCKKHPQIREITKEPTAFWYGVGPKRTIRKTKKSIQRLLKRAHPYLPVLVIYSIPQRDLGHHSKGGADSDDEYLEFIQEFCNSLGEKSPIVIYEPDCIPHMEHMGVVDGMDRMRLIKASIELLSRTNALIYIDIGNPKWLSTNKAVSYLELCDIHKVKGFALNTSNYYATSTCYEYGKKISKRLNNKHFVIL
;
A
#
# COMPACT_ATOMS: atom_id res chain seq x y z
N MET A 1 -18.24 3.54 -12.12
CA MET A 1 -18.59 4.06 -10.79
C MET A 1 -17.74 5.28 -10.52
N ASN A 2 -18.35 6.45 -10.27
CA ASN A 2 -17.59 7.63 -9.83
C ASN A 2 -17.34 7.51 -8.33
N TYR A 3 -16.15 7.04 -7.95
CA TYR A 3 -15.75 7.01 -6.55
C TYR A 3 -15.43 8.43 -6.08
N ARG A 4 -16.01 8.83 -4.94
CA ARG A 4 -15.55 10.03 -4.22
C ARG A 4 -14.60 9.57 -3.11
N PHE A 5 -13.35 9.98 -3.20
CA PHE A 5 -12.36 9.65 -2.18
C PHE A 5 -12.63 10.36 -0.87
N TYR A 6 -12.31 9.69 0.24
CA TYR A 6 -12.43 10.27 1.56
C TYR A 6 -11.38 11.35 1.79
N TYR A 7 -11.85 12.51 2.12
CA TYR A 7 -11.04 13.67 2.51
C TYR A 7 -11.25 13.95 4.00
N PRO A 8 -10.23 13.75 4.87
CA PRO A 8 -10.38 14.03 6.29
C PRO A 8 -10.25 15.54 6.57
N ASP A 9 -11.25 16.11 7.21
CA ASP A 9 -11.19 17.49 7.75
C ASP A 9 -10.45 17.48 9.11
N TRP A 10 -9.13 17.44 9.08
CA TRP A 10 -8.33 17.50 10.29
C TRP A 10 -8.04 18.94 10.70
N ASN A 11 -8.22 19.26 12.00
CA ASN A 11 -7.86 20.56 12.55
C ASN A 11 -6.37 20.89 12.31
N SER A 12 -5.48 19.88 12.37
CA SER A 12 -4.07 20.03 12.05
C SER A 12 -3.80 20.57 10.65
N ARG A 13 -4.59 20.17 9.64
CA ARG A 13 -4.48 20.73 8.29
C ARG A 13 -4.82 22.20 8.24
N LYS A 14 -5.89 22.60 8.95
CA LYS A 14 -6.31 24.01 9.04
C LYS A 14 -5.21 24.89 9.67
N GLU A 15 -4.57 24.40 10.73
CA GLU A 15 -3.47 25.12 11.39
C GLU A 15 -2.22 25.22 10.52
N VAL A 16 -1.85 24.13 9.83
CA VAL A 16 -0.72 24.15 8.88
C VAL A 16 -1.00 25.11 7.72
N CYS A 17 -2.22 25.14 7.18
CA CYS A 17 -2.62 26.10 6.14
C CYS A 17 -2.60 27.56 6.62
N LYS A 18 -2.89 27.83 7.91
CA LYS A 18 -2.75 29.17 8.47
C LYS A 18 -1.29 29.63 8.50
N LYS A 19 -0.37 28.73 8.86
CA LYS A 19 1.08 29.02 8.92
C LYS A 19 1.73 29.06 7.52
N HIS A 20 1.22 28.26 6.59
CA HIS A 20 1.77 28.07 5.25
C HIS A 20 0.67 28.13 4.20
N PRO A 21 0.14 29.33 3.85
CA PRO A 21 -0.99 29.47 2.92
C PRO A 21 -0.76 28.87 1.53
N GLN A 22 0.50 28.80 1.09
CA GLN A 22 0.90 28.25 -0.21
C GLN A 22 0.59 26.76 -0.38
N ILE A 23 0.43 25.99 0.71
CA ILE A 23 0.10 24.55 0.65
C ILE A 23 -1.40 24.27 0.71
N ARG A 24 -2.26 25.32 0.72
CA ARG A 24 -3.71 25.17 0.88
C ARG A 24 -4.32 24.24 -0.17
N GLU A 25 -3.83 24.30 -1.41
CA GLU A 25 -4.37 23.47 -2.50
C GLU A 25 -4.05 21.99 -2.26
N ILE A 26 -2.82 21.66 -1.86
CA ILE A 26 -2.41 20.28 -1.54
C ILE A 26 -3.23 19.70 -0.38
N THR A 27 -3.57 20.54 0.60
CA THR A 27 -4.32 20.05 1.78
C THR A 27 -5.81 19.80 1.50
N LYS A 28 -6.31 20.15 0.34
CA LYS A 28 -7.67 19.84 -0.10
C LYS A 28 -7.77 18.46 -0.76
N GLU A 29 -6.64 17.87 -1.13
CA GLU A 29 -6.62 16.59 -1.82
C GLU A 29 -6.78 15.41 -0.86
N PRO A 30 -7.44 14.31 -1.28
CA PRO A 30 -7.48 13.07 -0.52
C PRO A 30 -6.08 12.54 -0.28
N THR A 31 -5.85 11.93 0.90
CA THR A 31 -4.59 11.29 1.24
C THR A 31 -4.80 9.88 1.72
N ALA A 32 -3.83 9.02 1.47
CA ALA A 32 -3.83 7.67 2.00
C ALA A 32 -3.47 7.63 3.49
N PHE A 33 -3.99 6.63 4.20
CA PHE A 33 -3.76 6.39 5.63
C PHE A 33 -2.84 5.20 5.81
N TRP A 34 -1.66 5.45 6.37
CA TRP A 34 -0.60 4.45 6.52
C TRP A 34 -0.74 3.68 7.82
N TYR A 35 -0.71 2.35 7.74
CA TYR A 35 -0.86 1.41 8.83
C TYR A 35 0.30 0.43 8.88
N GLY A 36 0.76 0.15 10.10
CA GLY A 36 1.80 -0.81 10.38
C GLY A 36 1.87 -1.07 11.88
N VAL A 37 2.78 -1.93 12.31
CA VAL A 37 3.13 -2.22 13.70
C VAL A 37 4.53 -1.74 14.02
N GLY A 38 4.87 -1.70 15.28
CA GLY A 38 6.17 -1.28 15.80
C GLY A 38 6.07 -0.79 17.24
N PRO A 39 7.17 -0.31 17.85
CA PRO A 39 7.26 -0.05 19.30
C PRO A 39 6.17 0.87 19.89
N LYS A 40 5.65 1.78 19.08
CA LYS A 40 4.60 2.72 19.52
C LYS A 40 3.21 2.40 18.98
N ARG A 41 3.07 1.39 18.11
CA ARG A 41 1.85 1.08 17.38
C ARG A 41 1.56 -0.41 17.39
N THR A 42 0.85 -0.87 18.40
CA THR A 42 0.44 -2.27 18.53
C THR A 42 -0.67 -2.63 17.53
N ILE A 43 -0.78 -3.91 17.18
CA ILE A 43 -1.85 -4.48 16.34
C ILE A 43 -3.23 -4.01 16.82
N ARG A 44 -3.52 -4.11 18.12
CA ARG A 44 -4.78 -3.66 18.71
C ARG A 44 -5.09 -2.18 18.48
N LYS A 45 -4.09 -1.30 18.59
CA LYS A 45 -4.27 0.15 18.32
C LYS A 45 -4.56 0.38 16.84
N THR A 46 -3.87 -0.33 15.97
CA THR A 46 -4.04 -0.26 14.52
C THR A 46 -5.45 -0.68 14.13
N LYS A 47 -5.93 -1.85 14.60
CA LYS A 47 -7.30 -2.32 14.41
C LYS A 47 -8.35 -1.27 14.75
N LYS A 48 -8.29 -0.72 15.97
CA LYS A 48 -9.23 0.32 16.41
C LYS A 48 -9.17 1.58 15.54
N SER A 49 -7.98 1.95 15.06
CA SER A 49 -7.80 3.12 14.18
C SER A 49 -8.44 2.90 12.82
N ILE A 50 -8.26 1.74 12.21
CA ILE A 50 -8.86 1.36 10.92
C ILE A 50 -10.39 1.40 11.03
N GLN A 51 -10.96 0.75 12.04
CA GLN A 51 -12.42 0.70 12.23
C GLN A 51 -13.02 2.10 12.40
N ARG A 52 -12.36 2.99 13.16
CA ARG A 52 -12.80 4.40 13.29
C ARG A 52 -12.72 5.15 11.97
N LEU A 53 -11.64 4.95 11.21
CA LEU A 53 -11.49 5.56 9.89
C LEU A 53 -12.60 5.13 8.95
N LEU A 54 -12.84 3.82 8.82
CA LEU A 54 -13.87 3.27 7.93
C LEU A 54 -15.27 3.75 8.29
N LYS A 55 -15.55 3.92 9.59
CA LYS A 55 -16.82 4.51 10.05
C LYS A 55 -16.95 5.99 9.65
N ARG A 56 -15.88 6.76 9.80
CA ARG A 56 -15.88 8.21 9.46
C ARG A 56 -15.89 8.45 7.96
N ALA A 57 -15.23 7.58 7.19
CA ALA A 57 -15.12 7.75 5.75
C ALA A 57 -16.45 7.54 5.00
N HIS A 58 -17.39 6.76 5.57
CA HIS A 58 -18.66 6.48 4.90
C HIS A 58 -19.45 7.79 4.60
N PRO A 59 -19.95 7.99 3.36
CA PRO A 59 -20.02 7.06 2.24
C PRO A 59 -18.82 7.14 1.25
N TYR A 60 -17.76 7.83 1.59
CA TYR A 60 -16.59 8.02 0.73
C TYR A 60 -15.64 6.83 0.77
N LEU A 61 -14.78 6.74 -0.25
CA LEU A 61 -13.80 5.67 -0.41
C LEU A 61 -12.45 6.07 0.21
N PRO A 62 -12.03 5.48 1.33
CA PRO A 62 -10.70 5.72 1.89
C PRO A 62 -9.64 4.88 1.17
N VAL A 63 -8.41 5.42 1.12
CA VAL A 63 -7.21 4.71 0.67
C VAL A 63 -6.37 4.37 1.89
N LEU A 64 -6.09 3.11 2.10
CA LEU A 64 -5.26 2.59 3.19
C LEU A 64 -3.94 2.09 2.61
N VAL A 65 -2.85 2.27 3.32
CA VAL A 65 -1.54 1.71 2.96
C VAL A 65 -1.09 0.78 4.08
N ILE A 66 -0.76 -0.45 3.75
CA ILE A 66 -0.06 -1.38 4.64
C ILE A 66 1.43 -1.12 4.45
N TYR A 67 2.16 -0.83 5.54
CA TYR A 67 3.59 -0.61 5.50
C TYR A 67 4.24 -1.14 6.77
N SER A 68 4.42 -2.45 6.84
CA SER A 68 4.83 -3.14 8.06
C SER A 68 5.65 -4.41 7.86
N ILE A 69 6.01 -4.74 6.63
CA ILE A 69 6.78 -5.95 6.36
C ILE A 69 8.10 -5.94 7.15
N PRO A 70 8.54 -7.08 7.73
CA PRO A 70 9.81 -7.15 8.46
C PRO A 70 10.98 -6.60 7.65
N GLN A 71 11.93 -5.92 8.30
CA GLN A 71 13.08 -5.29 7.64
C GLN A 71 12.68 -4.36 6.48
N ARG A 72 11.54 -3.65 6.60
CA ARG A 72 11.13 -2.69 5.58
C ARG A 72 12.23 -1.63 5.38
N ASP A 73 12.28 -1.07 4.18
CA ASP A 73 13.28 -0.06 3.78
C ASP A 73 14.74 -0.52 3.93
N LEU A 74 14.97 -1.84 4.05
CA LEU A 74 16.30 -2.47 4.20
C LEU A 74 17.19 -1.78 5.25
N GLY A 75 16.57 -1.22 6.30
CA GLY A 75 17.29 -0.55 7.38
C GLY A 75 17.58 0.93 7.17
N HIS A 76 17.10 1.55 6.08
CA HIS A 76 17.26 2.98 5.79
C HIS A 76 16.34 3.89 6.64
N HIS A 77 15.94 5.05 6.11
CA HIS A 77 15.21 6.09 6.84
C HIS A 77 13.88 5.63 7.45
N SER A 78 13.16 4.76 6.75
CA SER A 78 11.88 4.20 7.19
C SER A 78 11.99 2.80 7.78
N LYS A 79 13.18 2.44 8.29
CA LYS A 79 13.44 1.14 8.92
C LYS A 79 12.40 0.75 9.97
N GLY A 80 12.16 -0.55 10.13
CA GLY A 80 11.21 -1.12 11.08
C GLY A 80 10.31 -2.15 10.40
N GLY A 81 9.05 -2.12 10.70
CA GLY A 81 8.08 -3.14 10.35
C GLY A 81 7.78 -4.00 11.56
N ALA A 82 7.19 -5.17 11.34
CA ALA A 82 7.01 -6.19 12.36
C ALA A 82 8.38 -6.79 12.76
N ASP A 83 8.48 -7.27 13.99
CA ASP A 83 9.72 -7.84 14.52
C ASP A 83 9.95 -9.29 14.01
N SER A 84 8.89 -9.94 13.50
CA SER A 84 8.93 -11.29 12.92
C SER A 84 7.87 -11.48 11.83
N ASP A 85 8.00 -12.56 11.06
CA ASP A 85 7.02 -12.97 10.06
C ASP A 85 5.67 -13.32 10.72
N ASP A 86 5.69 -13.97 11.89
CA ASP A 86 4.48 -14.32 12.64
C ASP A 86 3.73 -13.08 13.11
N GLU A 87 4.43 -12.09 13.69
CA GLU A 87 3.81 -10.80 14.05
C GLU A 87 3.25 -10.08 12.84
N TYR A 88 3.95 -10.15 11.72
CA TYR A 88 3.48 -9.55 10.48
C TYR A 88 2.19 -10.22 9.96
N LEU A 89 2.14 -11.54 9.94
CA LEU A 89 0.95 -12.28 9.50
C LEU A 89 -0.22 -12.09 10.47
N GLU A 90 0.03 -12.02 11.79
CA GLU A 90 -0.99 -11.63 12.76
C GLU A 90 -1.52 -10.22 12.47
N PHE A 91 -0.63 -9.27 12.18
CA PHE A 91 -1.04 -7.91 11.80
C PHE A 91 -1.90 -7.91 10.53
N ILE A 92 -1.51 -8.64 9.49
CA ILE A 92 -2.29 -8.75 8.24
C ILE A 92 -3.66 -9.37 8.52
N GLN A 93 -3.73 -10.44 9.31
CA GLN A 93 -5.01 -11.07 9.68
C GLN A 93 -5.92 -10.09 10.43
N GLU A 94 -5.39 -9.36 11.41
CA GLU A 94 -6.17 -8.37 12.16
C GLU A 94 -6.52 -7.13 11.34
N PHE A 95 -5.68 -6.77 10.36
CA PHE A 95 -6.00 -5.76 9.36
C PHE A 95 -7.23 -6.22 8.55
N CYS A 96 -7.22 -7.42 8.00
CA CYS A 96 -8.37 -8.02 7.28
C CYS A 96 -9.64 -8.02 8.14
N ASN A 97 -9.55 -8.49 9.39
CA ASN A 97 -10.66 -8.51 10.34
C ASN A 97 -11.22 -7.09 10.63
N SER A 98 -10.35 -6.08 10.53
CA SER A 98 -10.73 -4.68 10.76
C SER A 98 -11.58 -4.09 9.63
N LEU A 99 -11.44 -4.61 8.43
CA LEU A 99 -12.16 -4.13 7.25
C LEU A 99 -13.65 -4.53 7.29
N GLY A 100 -13.97 -5.70 7.86
CA GLY A 100 -15.32 -6.25 7.83
C GLY A 100 -15.81 -6.35 6.38
N GLU A 101 -17.02 -5.94 6.12
CA GLU A 101 -17.64 -5.94 4.78
C GLU A 101 -17.30 -4.71 3.94
N LYS A 102 -16.45 -3.81 4.43
CA LYS A 102 -16.09 -2.58 3.71
C LYS A 102 -15.13 -2.88 2.57
N SER A 103 -15.17 -2.06 1.54
CA SER A 103 -14.38 -2.20 0.32
C SER A 103 -13.44 -1.00 0.09
N PRO A 104 -12.52 -0.67 1.03
CA PRO A 104 -11.56 0.41 0.81
C PRO A 104 -10.58 0.03 -0.30
N ILE A 105 -9.86 1.03 -0.83
CA ILE A 105 -8.63 0.76 -1.57
C ILE A 105 -7.52 0.46 -0.56
N VAL A 106 -6.74 -0.58 -0.82
CA VAL A 106 -5.57 -0.95 -0.01
C VAL A 106 -4.35 -1.04 -0.91
N ILE A 107 -3.35 -0.24 -0.62
CA ILE A 107 -2.03 -0.34 -1.22
C ILE A 107 -1.18 -1.24 -0.33
N TYR A 108 -0.66 -2.30 -0.90
CA TYR A 108 0.10 -3.30 -0.17
C TYR A 108 1.59 -3.04 -0.29
N GLU A 109 2.22 -2.79 0.83
CA GLU A 109 3.65 -2.71 1.13
C GLU A 109 4.46 -1.91 0.08
N PRO A 110 4.36 -0.58 0.07
CA PRO A 110 5.22 0.25 -0.75
C PRO A 110 6.69 -0.16 -0.67
N ASP A 111 7.36 -0.18 -1.82
CA ASP A 111 8.79 -0.44 -1.98
C ASP A 111 9.23 -1.91 -1.76
N CYS A 112 8.41 -2.77 -1.14
CA CYS A 112 8.85 -4.10 -0.69
C CYS A 112 9.31 -5.01 -1.85
N ILE A 113 8.67 -4.94 -3.01
CA ILE A 113 9.04 -5.74 -4.18
C ILE A 113 10.32 -5.22 -4.83
N PRO A 114 10.46 -3.93 -5.14
CA PRO A 114 11.73 -3.40 -5.64
C PRO A 114 12.93 -3.67 -4.73
N HIS A 115 12.73 -3.65 -3.42
CA HIS A 115 13.80 -3.93 -2.46
C HIS A 115 14.35 -5.36 -2.57
N MET A 116 13.60 -6.33 -3.08
CA MET A 116 14.11 -7.70 -3.28
C MET A 116 15.30 -7.77 -4.23
N GLU A 117 15.47 -6.80 -5.14
CA GLU A 117 16.64 -6.70 -6.01
C GLU A 117 17.95 -6.47 -5.24
N HIS A 118 17.85 -6.00 -4.00
CA HIS A 118 18.98 -5.68 -3.12
C HIS A 118 19.12 -6.65 -1.95
N MET A 119 18.30 -7.71 -1.92
CA MET A 119 18.34 -8.76 -0.89
C MET A 119 19.16 -9.98 -1.39
N GLY A 120 19.71 -10.75 -0.46
CA GLY A 120 20.24 -12.06 -0.77
C GLY A 120 19.15 -13.02 -1.29
N VAL A 121 19.55 -14.05 -2.03
CA VAL A 121 18.59 -14.98 -2.66
C VAL A 121 17.65 -15.61 -1.62
N VAL A 122 18.17 -16.05 -0.49
CA VAL A 122 17.37 -16.69 0.58
C VAL A 122 16.39 -15.69 1.17
N ASP A 123 16.87 -14.50 1.55
CA ASP A 123 16.02 -13.45 2.13
C ASP A 123 14.92 -13.00 1.15
N GLY A 124 15.25 -12.89 -0.14
CA GLY A 124 14.28 -12.58 -1.20
C GLY A 124 13.22 -13.67 -1.37
N MET A 125 13.59 -14.93 -1.26
CA MET A 125 12.63 -16.04 -1.30
C MET A 125 11.72 -16.06 -0.07
N ASP A 126 12.23 -15.80 1.11
CA ASP A 126 11.44 -15.73 2.34
C ASP A 126 10.49 -14.51 2.30
N ARG A 127 10.98 -13.37 1.82
CA ARG A 127 10.15 -12.19 1.55
C ARG A 127 9.00 -12.52 0.60
N MET A 128 9.27 -13.24 -0.49
CA MET A 128 8.24 -13.63 -1.46
C MET A 128 7.20 -14.56 -0.83
N ARG A 129 7.60 -15.54 0.00
CA ARG A 129 6.67 -16.41 0.73
C ARG A 129 5.74 -15.60 1.63
N LEU A 130 6.31 -14.63 2.35
CA LEU A 130 5.56 -13.76 3.25
C LEU A 130 4.55 -12.89 2.49
N ILE A 131 4.95 -12.31 1.35
CA ILE A 131 4.06 -11.56 0.47
C ILE A 131 2.90 -12.45 -0.02
N LYS A 132 3.18 -13.67 -0.50
CA LYS A 132 2.14 -14.59 -0.98
C LYS A 132 1.14 -14.96 0.12
N ALA A 133 1.62 -15.27 1.33
CA ALA A 133 0.75 -15.55 2.48
C ALA A 133 -0.15 -14.36 2.81
N SER A 134 0.39 -13.15 2.76
CA SER A 134 -0.37 -11.92 3.00
C SER A 134 -1.42 -11.64 1.91
N ILE A 135 -1.06 -11.83 0.65
CA ILE A 135 -1.97 -11.66 -0.49
C ILE A 135 -3.12 -12.68 -0.41
N GLU A 136 -2.85 -13.91 0.01
CA GLU A 136 -3.89 -14.91 0.24
C GLU A 136 -4.90 -14.46 1.30
N LEU A 137 -4.44 -13.90 2.43
CA LEU A 137 -5.33 -13.36 3.46
C LEU A 137 -6.14 -12.17 2.96
N LEU A 138 -5.47 -11.21 2.32
CA LEU A 138 -6.09 -9.99 1.80
C LEU A 138 -7.11 -10.27 0.70
N SER A 139 -6.87 -11.26 -0.15
CA SER A 139 -7.75 -11.63 -1.26
C SER A 139 -9.14 -12.12 -0.81
N ARG A 140 -9.27 -12.54 0.45
CA ARG A 140 -10.54 -12.99 1.06
C ARG A 140 -11.41 -11.83 1.54
N THR A 141 -10.92 -10.61 1.47
CA THR A 141 -11.65 -9.40 1.88
C THR A 141 -12.37 -8.77 0.67
N ASN A 142 -13.31 -7.86 0.95
CA ASN A 142 -13.97 -7.06 -0.09
C ASN A 142 -13.14 -5.84 -0.52
N ALA A 143 -11.93 -5.64 0.01
CA ALA A 143 -11.09 -4.51 -0.31
C ALA A 143 -10.53 -4.58 -1.73
N LEU A 144 -10.30 -3.43 -2.33
CA LEU A 144 -9.64 -3.29 -3.62
C LEU A 144 -8.12 -3.24 -3.40
N ILE A 145 -7.48 -4.41 -3.42
CA ILE A 145 -6.06 -4.56 -3.10
C ILE A 145 -5.21 -4.25 -4.33
N TYR A 146 -4.18 -3.41 -4.16
CA TYR A 146 -3.17 -3.10 -5.16
C TYR A 146 -1.78 -3.33 -4.57
N ILE A 147 -0.98 -4.18 -5.22
CA ILE A 147 0.39 -4.48 -4.80
C ILE A 147 1.30 -3.36 -5.30
N ASP A 148 2.07 -2.73 -4.42
CA ASP A 148 3.02 -1.69 -4.83
C ASP A 148 4.20 -2.30 -5.59
N ILE A 149 4.58 -1.66 -6.69
CA ILE A 149 5.73 -2.04 -7.53
C ILE A 149 6.71 -0.87 -7.73
N GLY A 150 6.55 0.21 -6.94
CA GLY A 150 7.41 1.37 -6.95
C GLY A 150 7.22 2.27 -8.17
N ASN A 151 8.28 2.50 -8.93
CA ASN A 151 8.28 3.43 -10.05
C ASN A 151 9.12 2.90 -11.24
N PRO A 152 9.04 3.51 -12.44
CA PRO A 152 9.68 3.00 -13.66
C PRO A 152 11.21 2.98 -13.63
N LYS A 153 11.86 3.60 -12.64
CA LYS A 153 13.33 3.60 -12.52
C LYS A 153 13.87 2.45 -11.67
N TRP A 154 13.00 1.80 -10.89
CA TRP A 154 13.44 0.74 -9.98
C TRP A 154 13.44 -0.63 -10.62
N LEU A 155 12.40 -0.95 -11.38
CA LEU A 155 12.28 -2.24 -12.05
C LEU A 155 12.00 -2.08 -13.53
N SER A 156 12.62 -2.91 -14.35
CA SER A 156 12.21 -3.06 -15.75
C SER A 156 10.79 -3.65 -15.83
N THR A 157 10.07 -3.38 -16.92
CA THR A 157 8.74 -3.96 -17.14
C THR A 157 8.75 -5.49 -17.02
N ASN A 158 9.81 -6.16 -17.50
CA ASN A 158 9.94 -7.62 -17.42
C ASN A 158 9.99 -8.09 -15.95
N LYS A 159 10.86 -7.50 -15.15
CA LYS A 159 11.00 -7.83 -13.73
C LYS A 159 9.72 -7.54 -12.95
N ALA A 160 9.10 -6.36 -13.20
CA ALA A 160 7.85 -6.00 -12.56
C ALA A 160 6.73 -7.02 -12.82
N VAL A 161 6.57 -7.46 -14.08
CA VAL A 161 5.61 -8.50 -14.44
C VAL A 161 5.94 -9.81 -13.72
N SER A 162 7.19 -10.29 -13.78
CA SER A 162 7.59 -11.55 -13.14
C SER A 162 7.34 -11.51 -11.63
N TYR A 163 7.69 -10.42 -10.94
CA TYR A 163 7.44 -10.30 -9.50
C TYR A 163 5.94 -10.27 -9.16
N LEU A 164 5.14 -9.55 -9.94
CA LEU A 164 3.69 -9.50 -9.72
C LEU A 164 3.04 -10.87 -9.95
N GLU A 165 3.48 -11.63 -10.95
CA GLU A 165 3.02 -13.01 -11.17
C GLU A 165 3.41 -13.91 -9.99
N LEU A 166 4.65 -13.82 -9.51
CA LEU A 166 5.11 -14.54 -8.33
C LEU A 166 4.33 -14.17 -7.06
N CYS A 167 3.84 -12.94 -6.96
CA CYS A 167 2.98 -12.47 -5.85
C CYS A 167 1.51 -12.85 -5.98
N ASP A 168 1.12 -13.71 -6.92
CA ASP A 168 -0.27 -14.07 -7.15
C ASP A 168 -1.18 -12.86 -7.48
N ILE A 169 -0.70 -11.94 -8.32
CA ILE A 169 -1.44 -10.71 -8.73
C ILE A 169 -2.86 -11.00 -9.22
N HIS A 170 -3.12 -12.20 -9.73
CA HIS A 170 -4.44 -12.60 -10.20
C HIS A 170 -5.50 -12.64 -9.09
N LYS A 171 -5.11 -12.84 -7.84
CA LYS A 171 -6.00 -12.89 -6.66
C LYS A 171 -6.48 -11.52 -6.19
N VAL A 172 -5.86 -10.43 -6.63
CA VAL A 172 -6.14 -9.07 -6.16
C VAL A 172 -6.55 -8.15 -7.32
N LYS A 173 -6.96 -6.92 -7.00
CA LYS A 173 -7.48 -5.98 -8.00
C LYS A 173 -6.42 -5.55 -9.00
N GLY A 174 -5.18 -5.31 -8.56
CA GLY A 174 -4.14 -4.83 -9.43
C GLY A 174 -2.84 -4.45 -8.72
N PHE A 175 -2.12 -3.51 -9.31
CA PHE A 175 -0.85 -3.00 -8.76
C PHE A 175 -0.85 -1.47 -8.65
N ALA A 176 -0.01 -0.95 -7.76
CA ALA A 176 0.15 0.48 -7.50
C ALA A 176 1.53 0.96 -7.94
N LEU A 177 1.58 2.21 -8.34
CA LEU A 177 2.78 2.93 -8.73
C LEU A 177 2.87 4.26 -7.99
N ASN A 178 4.09 4.72 -7.76
CA ASN A 178 4.34 6.09 -7.30
C ASN A 178 3.87 6.38 -5.87
N THR A 179 3.76 5.36 -5.02
CA THR A 179 3.16 5.50 -3.68
C THR A 179 4.03 6.33 -2.74
N SER A 180 5.35 6.22 -2.80
CA SER A 180 6.28 6.91 -1.89
C SER A 180 7.48 7.57 -2.56
N ASN A 181 7.82 7.16 -3.77
CA ASN A 181 8.97 7.69 -4.51
C ASN A 181 8.52 8.20 -5.89
N TYR A 182 8.47 9.51 -6.06
CA TYR A 182 7.67 10.16 -7.08
C TYR A 182 8.40 10.37 -8.40
N TYR A 183 7.72 9.98 -9.48
CA TYR A 183 8.02 10.33 -10.85
C TYR A 183 6.82 11.05 -11.48
N ALA A 184 7.03 11.68 -12.64
CA ALA A 184 5.93 12.29 -13.37
C ALA A 184 4.83 11.26 -13.67
N THR A 185 3.58 11.62 -13.43
CA THR A 185 2.40 10.75 -13.62
C THR A 185 2.34 10.15 -15.02
N SER A 186 2.68 10.93 -16.06
CA SER A 186 2.74 10.45 -17.45
C SER A 186 3.73 9.31 -17.64
N THR A 187 4.92 9.41 -17.03
CA THR A 187 5.95 8.35 -17.10
C THR A 187 5.47 7.08 -16.38
N CYS A 188 4.87 7.24 -15.20
CA CYS A 188 4.28 6.11 -14.45
C CYS A 188 3.11 5.48 -15.22
N TYR A 189 2.30 6.28 -15.89
CA TYR A 189 1.18 5.79 -16.69
C TYR A 189 1.64 4.91 -17.87
N GLU A 190 2.62 5.36 -18.63
CA GLU A 190 3.15 4.56 -19.75
C GLU A 190 3.83 3.25 -19.27
N TYR A 191 4.50 3.30 -18.13
CA TYR A 191 5.06 2.12 -17.50
C TYR A 191 3.96 1.16 -17.03
N GLY A 192 2.95 1.67 -16.33
CA GLY A 192 1.80 0.89 -15.87
C GLY A 192 1.03 0.23 -17.02
N LYS A 193 0.81 0.95 -18.13
CA LYS A 193 0.18 0.38 -19.34
C LYS A 193 0.94 -0.83 -19.89
N LYS A 194 2.29 -0.74 -19.96
CA LYS A 194 3.12 -1.85 -20.46
C LYS A 194 3.00 -3.08 -19.57
N ILE A 195 3.02 -2.91 -18.25
CA ILE A 195 2.83 -3.99 -17.27
C ILE A 195 1.41 -4.56 -17.37
N SER A 196 0.39 -3.69 -17.30
CA SER A 196 -1.02 -4.08 -17.38
C SER A 196 -1.33 -4.94 -18.60
N LYS A 197 -0.87 -4.52 -19.79
CA LYS A 197 -1.07 -5.27 -21.04
C LYS A 197 -0.51 -6.70 -20.95
N ARG A 198 0.62 -6.89 -20.29
CA ARG A 198 1.26 -8.21 -20.13
C ARG A 198 0.58 -9.08 -19.07
N LEU A 199 -0.15 -8.47 -18.16
CA LEU A 199 -0.94 -9.11 -17.10
C LEU A 199 -2.45 -9.13 -17.46
N ASN A 200 -2.79 -9.38 -18.71
CA ASN A 200 -4.17 -9.50 -19.21
C ASN A 200 -5.03 -8.27 -18.87
N ASN A 201 -4.49 -7.07 -19.09
CA ASN A 201 -5.12 -5.77 -18.76
C ASN A 201 -5.47 -5.61 -17.28
N LYS A 202 -4.60 -6.09 -16.40
CA LYS A 202 -4.74 -5.92 -14.96
C LYS A 202 -4.82 -4.44 -14.57
N HIS A 203 -5.71 -4.09 -13.67
CA HIS A 203 -5.87 -2.71 -13.21
C HIS A 203 -4.61 -2.19 -12.54
N PHE A 204 -4.36 -0.89 -12.63
CA PHE A 204 -3.34 -0.21 -11.85
C PHE A 204 -3.79 1.17 -11.40
N VAL A 205 -3.16 1.67 -10.35
CA VAL A 205 -3.34 3.02 -9.81
C VAL A 205 -2.00 3.73 -9.70
N ILE A 206 -2.03 5.05 -9.76
CA ILE A 206 -0.88 5.93 -9.56
C ILE A 206 -1.27 6.87 -8.42
N LEU A 207 -0.40 6.98 -7.40
CA LEU A 207 -0.62 7.83 -6.25
C LEU A 207 0.23 9.09 -6.32
#